data_a4b4dd4d0d3d7549e0010da0f07a4233
#
_entry.id   a4b4dd4d0d3d7549e0010da0f07a4233
#
_cell.length_a   1.000
_cell.length_b   1.000
_cell.length_c   1.000
_cell.angle_alpha   90.00
_cell.angle_beta   90.00
_cell.angle_gamma   90.00
#
_symmetry.space_group_name_H-M   'P 1'
#
loop_
_entity.id
_entity.type
_entity.pdbx_description
1 polymer ?
#
loop_
_entity_poly.entity_id
_entity_poly.type
_entity_poly.pdbx_seq_one_letter_code
_entity_poly.pdbx_strand_id
1 'polypeptide(L)'
;MVDKKYVSHYQGKEIDDLLDKIKDLEIDNYYPKLEVDELLSKKADADKYYNKEQVDELETFEADTPNAQVTVGKLEEGTPLAGLSVKTVLKMILYGGAKNPVLVDPSFDCEIIQPLFGVYGALYTLKGALKFDRGSITPDYGTSGFRAGLPYKYSVNDENYETGELIRDFSLDIANLKAGNNLVTAKVYYNEGEQPLNSLGAPFGDPYPAGEISKEINIIGLTASYSGLNNDYKKDELSTELIPIEDEDYQKVGLFGNEGIVSGYQIKVPEMVDLENPQTILLPDGVKIHGIQSWDMNKGAWNWFYGDNAEETITAESWINKGVVEKDVDGVPITYNRFDYNIETYGAMGENYFRFLIKEK
;
A
#
# COMPACT_ATOMS: atom_id res chain seq x y z
N MET A 1 -8.93 8.28 -28.25
CA MET A 1 -10.30 8.85 -28.09
C MET A 1 -10.17 10.35 -28.07
N VAL A 2 -10.75 11.04 -29.05
CA VAL A 2 -10.63 12.51 -29.17
C VAL A 2 -11.71 13.11 -28.27
N ASP A 3 -11.27 13.86 -27.26
CA ASP A 3 -12.14 14.71 -26.44
C ASP A 3 -12.94 15.65 -27.34
N LYS A 4 -14.23 15.39 -27.50
CA LYS A 4 -15.14 16.37 -28.10
C LYS A 4 -15.39 17.46 -27.07
N LYS A 5 -14.56 18.51 -27.06
CA LYS A 5 -14.90 19.77 -26.43
C LYS A 5 -16.19 20.28 -27.05
N TYR A 6 -17.20 20.42 -26.23
CA TYR A 6 -18.43 21.13 -26.61
C TYR A 6 -18.06 22.60 -26.86
N VAL A 7 -17.93 22.98 -28.11
CA VAL A 7 -17.73 24.36 -28.48
C VAL A 7 -19.13 24.95 -28.62
N SER A 8 -19.49 25.87 -27.73
CA SER A 8 -20.70 26.66 -27.85
C SER A 8 -20.71 27.37 -29.23
N HIS A 9 -21.80 27.26 -29.95
CA HIS A 9 -21.98 27.93 -31.26
C HIS A 9 -22.16 29.45 -31.14
N TYR A 10 -22.27 29.99 -29.93
CA TYR A 10 -22.47 31.39 -29.64
C TYR A 10 -21.23 31.98 -28.96
N GLN A 11 -20.80 33.13 -29.45
CA GLN A 11 -19.73 33.90 -28.80
C GLN A 11 -20.33 34.73 -27.65
N GLY A 12 -19.50 35.12 -26.67
CA GLY A 12 -19.95 35.76 -25.43
C GLY A 12 -20.95 36.92 -25.63
N LYS A 13 -20.74 37.75 -26.63
CA LYS A 13 -21.63 38.84 -26.95
C LYS A 13 -23.02 38.40 -27.45
N GLU A 14 -23.10 37.31 -28.18
CA GLU A 14 -24.37 36.71 -28.64
C GLU A 14 -25.14 36.07 -27.49
N ILE A 15 -24.44 35.56 -26.47
CA ILE A 15 -25.05 35.04 -25.24
C ILE A 15 -25.60 36.20 -24.41
N ASP A 16 -24.85 37.29 -24.28
CA ASP A 16 -25.31 38.49 -23.57
C ASP A 16 -26.53 39.11 -24.26
N ASP A 17 -26.53 39.24 -25.60
CA ASP A 17 -27.69 39.72 -26.38
C ASP A 17 -28.91 38.79 -26.26
N LEU A 18 -28.71 37.47 -26.12
CA LEU A 18 -29.79 36.50 -25.86
C LEU A 18 -30.33 36.61 -24.43
N LEU A 19 -29.44 36.81 -23.45
CA LEU A 19 -29.81 37.00 -22.06
C LEU A 19 -30.57 38.30 -21.84
N ASP A 20 -30.17 39.40 -22.53
CA ASP A 20 -30.89 40.65 -22.49
C ASP A 20 -32.25 40.54 -23.18
N LYS A 21 -32.37 39.84 -24.30
CA LYS A 21 -33.68 39.55 -24.93
C LYS A 21 -34.57 38.67 -24.04
N ILE A 22 -33.99 37.77 -23.24
CA ILE A 22 -34.75 36.99 -22.26
C ILE A 22 -35.20 37.84 -21.08
N LYS A 23 -34.41 38.84 -20.67
CA LYS A 23 -34.82 39.83 -19.64
C LYS A 23 -35.89 40.79 -20.16
N ASP A 24 -35.81 41.22 -21.44
CA ASP A 24 -36.78 42.05 -22.09
C ASP A 24 -38.07 41.34 -22.53
N LEU A 25 -38.06 39.98 -22.54
CA LEU A 25 -39.28 39.21 -22.52
C LEU A 25 -39.86 39.39 -21.10
N GLU A 26 -40.79 40.38 -20.99
CA GLU A 26 -41.61 40.56 -19.79
C GLU A 26 -42.34 39.23 -19.50
N ILE A 27 -41.65 38.33 -18.80
CA ILE A 27 -42.20 37.03 -18.35
C ILE A 27 -43.46 37.25 -17.52
N ASP A 28 -43.59 38.42 -16.89
CA ASP A 28 -44.79 38.90 -16.20
C ASP A 28 -46.01 39.05 -17.10
N ASN A 29 -45.87 39.13 -18.45
CA ASN A 29 -46.97 39.23 -19.40
C ASN A 29 -47.47 37.88 -19.95
N TYR A 30 -46.69 36.78 -19.77
CA TYR A 30 -47.15 35.47 -20.26
C TYR A 30 -48.06 34.75 -19.26
N TYR A 31 -47.87 35.01 -17.98
CA TYR A 31 -48.78 34.56 -16.90
C TYR A 31 -48.78 35.64 -15.82
N PRO A 32 -49.89 36.41 -15.70
CA PRO A 32 -50.02 37.35 -14.58
C PRO A 32 -49.75 36.61 -13.27
N LYS A 33 -48.93 37.21 -12.40
CA LYS A 33 -48.54 36.63 -11.12
C LYS A 33 -49.75 36.07 -10.34
N LEU A 34 -50.89 36.74 -10.50
CA LEU A 34 -52.17 36.26 -9.94
C LEU A 34 -52.64 34.91 -10.51
N GLU A 35 -52.44 34.65 -11.81
CA GLU A 35 -52.81 33.36 -12.42
C GLU A 35 -51.85 32.26 -12.04
N VAL A 36 -50.54 32.57 -11.92
CA VAL A 36 -49.56 31.62 -11.43
C VAL A 36 -49.78 31.31 -9.95
N ASP A 37 -50.05 32.32 -9.14
CA ASP A 37 -50.38 32.14 -7.73
C ASP A 37 -51.72 31.40 -7.53
N GLU A 38 -52.70 31.63 -8.44
CA GLU A 38 -54.00 30.92 -8.43
C GLU A 38 -53.85 29.47 -8.95
N LEU A 39 -53.02 29.23 -9.94
CA LEU A 39 -52.66 27.90 -10.43
C LEU A 39 -51.79 27.13 -9.41
N LEU A 40 -50.87 27.83 -8.75
CA LEU A 40 -50.08 27.27 -7.65
C LEU A 40 -50.93 27.02 -6.40
N SER A 41 -51.89 27.89 -6.07
CA SER A 41 -52.81 27.67 -4.95
C SER A 41 -53.82 26.55 -5.25
N LYS A 42 -54.28 26.44 -6.52
CA LYS A 42 -55.09 25.30 -6.97
C LYS A 42 -54.28 24.00 -7.03
N LYS A 43 -52.96 24.11 -7.29
CA LYS A 43 -52.03 22.97 -7.17
C LYS A 43 -51.61 22.68 -5.72
N ALA A 44 -51.66 23.72 -4.90
CA ALA A 44 -51.32 23.69 -3.49
C ALA A 44 -52.57 23.47 -2.58
N ASP A 45 -53.70 23.04 -3.12
CA ASP A 45 -54.70 22.32 -2.34
C ASP A 45 -54.07 20.98 -1.95
N ALA A 46 -53.04 21.08 -1.05
CA ALA A 46 -52.24 19.96 -0.55
C ALA A 46 -53.12 18.85 0.11
N ASP A 47 -54.34 19.20 0.44
CA ASP A 47 -55.34 18.23 0.97
C ASP A 47 -55.95 17.34 -0.12
N LYS A 48 -55.62 17.56 -1.41
CA LYS A 48 -56.07 16.73 -2.54
C LYS A 48 -54.97 15.88 -3.18
N TYR A 49 -53.73 16.08 -2.79
CA TYR A 49 -52.64 15.28 -3.25
C TYR A 49 -52.10 14.45 -2.12
N TYR A 50 -51.85 13.18 -2.40
CA TYR A 50 -51.22 12.26 -1.45
C TYR A 50 -49.90 12.87 -0.97
N ASN A 51 -49.67 12.97 0.32
CA ASN A 51 -48.37 13.25 0.87
C ASN A 51 -47.42 12.08 0.58
N LYS A 52 -46.14 12.23 0.84
CA LYS A 52 -45.15 11.18 0.55
C LYS A 52 -45.51 9.86 1.24
N GLU A 53 -46.02 9.92 2.49
CA GLU A 53 -46.43 8.76 3.26
C GLU A 53 -47.64 8.07 2.64
N GLN A 54 -48.64 8.84 2.16
CA GLN A 54 -49.79 8.31 1.46
C GLN A 54 -49.46 7.75 0.08
N VAL A 55 -48.46 8.32 -0.61
CA VAL A 55 -47.95 7.77 -1.85
C VAL A 55 -47.16 6.48 -1.58
N ASP A 56 -46.36 6.46 -0.52
CA ASP A 56 -45.60 5.28 -0.09
C ASP A 56 -46.58 4.16 0.36
N GLU A 57 -47.72 4.50 1.01
CA GLU A 57 -48.80 3.56 1.35
C GLU A 57 -49.53 3.01 0.10
N LEU A 58 -49.82 3.85 -0.88
CA LEU A 58 -50.45 3.44 -2.15
C LEU A 58 -49.49 2.61 -3.04
N GLU A 59 -48.18 2.75 -2.80
CA GLU A 59 -47.15 1.99 -3.55
C GLU A 59 -46.87 0.60 -2.93
N THR A 60 -47.56 0.22 -1.83
CA THR A 60 -47.39 -1.10 -1.22
C THR A 60 -48.61 -1.99 -1.47
N PHE A 61 -48.34 -3.28 -1.66
CA PHE A 61 -49.42 -4.27 -1.73
C PHE A 61 -50.01 -4.54 -0.34
N GLU A 62 -51.35 -4.53 -0.25
CA GLU A 62 -52.05 -4.74 1.01
C GLU A 62 -51.80 -6.15 1.59
N ALA A 63 -52.08 -6.32 2.89
CA ALA A 63 -51.79 -7.58 3.58
C ALA A 63 -52.59 -8.77 3.05
N ASP A 64 -53.72 -8.54 2.40
CA ASP A 64 -54.59 -9.56 1.79
C ASP A 64 -54.25 -9.77 0.28
N THR A 65 -53.23 -9.05 -0.25
CA THR A 65 -52.82 -9.26 -1.63
C THR A 65 -52.37 -10.71 -1.84
N PRO A 66 -52.94 -11.45 -2.79
CA PRO A 66 -52.53 -12.81 -3.05
C PRO A 66 -51.08 -12.84 -3.57
N ASN A 67 -50.43 -13.99 -3.35
CA ASN A 67 -49.12 -14.23 -3.95
C ASN A 67 -49.18 -14.12 -5.45
N ALA A 68 -48.03 -13.95 -6.11
CA ALA A 68 -47.95 -13.97 -7.57
C ALA A 68 -48.61 -15.22 -8.14
N GLN A 69 -49.64 -15.02 -8.95
CA GLN A 69 -50.48 -16.13 -9.49
C GLN A 69 -49.85 -16.79 -10.73
N VAL A 70 -48.92 -16.12 -11.35
CA VAL A 70 -48.16 -16.59 -12.52
C VAL A 70 -46.73 -16.04 -12.47
N THR A 71 -45.84 -16.73 -13.13
CA THR A 71 -44.47 -16.21 -13.32
C THR A 71 -44.49 -15.07 -14.34
N VAL A 72 -44.02 -13.90 -13.95
CA VAL A 72 -43.89 -12.71 -14.81
C VAL A 72 -42.46 -12.20 -14.77
N GLY A 73 -41.79 -12.25 -15.90
CA GLY A 73 -40.37 -11.94 -15.97
C GLY A 73 -39.57 -12.89 -15.10
N LYS A 74 -38.91 -12.34 -14.09
CA LYS A 74 -38.13 -13.08 -13.06
C LYS A 74 -38.85 -13.23 -11.71
N LEU A 75 -40.07 -12.72 -11.60
CA LEU A 75 -40.94 -12.95 -10.45
C LEU A 75 -41.60 -14.33 -10.61
N GLU A 76 -41.32 -15.21 -9.69
CA GLU A 76 -41.86 -16.59 -9.73
C GLU A 76 -43.27 -16.64 -9.17
N GLU A 77 -44.11 -17.57 -9.74
CA GLU A 77 -45.42 -17.91 -9.19
C GLU A 77 -45.28 -18.32 -7.73
N GLY A 78 -46.23 -17.87 -6.89
CA GLY A 78 -46.22 -18.12 -5.45
C GLY A 78 -45.41 -17.12 -4.62
N THR A 79 -44.69 -16.18 -5.25
CA THR A 79 -43.96 -15.16 -4.51
C THR A 79 -44.90 -14.28 -3.68
N PRO A 80 -44.70 -14.13 -2.35
CA PRO A 80 -45.50 -13.24 -1.52
C PRO A 80 -45.37 -11.77 -1.95
N LEU A 81 -46.50 -11.10 -2.18
CA LEU A 81 -46.51 -9.68 -2.59
C LEU A 81 -46.96 -8.76 -1.47
N ALA A 82 -47.71 -9.26 -0.51
CA ALA A 82 -48.25 -8.47 0.62
C ALA A 82 -47.11 -7.70 1.35
N GLY A 83 -47.32 -6.41 1.59
CA GLY A 83 -46.37 -5.54 2.26
C GLY A 83 -45.14 -5.10 1.40
N LEU A 84 -45.04 -5.60 0.17
CA LEU A 84 -43.99 -5.14 -0.74
C LEU A 84 -44.44 -3.87 -1.46
N SER A 85 -43.51 -2.93 -1.72
CA SER A 85 -43.81 -1.80 -2.59
C SER A 85 -43.92 -2.23 -4.03
N VAL A 86 -44.74 -1.52 -4.83
CA VAL A 86 -44.85 -1.71 -6.28
C VAL A 86 -43.46 -1.67 -6.95
N LYS A 87 -42.61 -0.75 -6.51
CA LYS A 87 -41.22 -0.61 -6.96
C LYS A 87 -40.39 -1.89 -6.70
N THR A 88 -40.59 -2.50 -5.54
CA THR A 88 -39.93 -3.77 -5.19
C THR A 88 -40.39 -4.91 -6.11
N VAL A 89 -41.71 -5.02 -6.31
CA VAL A 89 -42.28 -6.07 -7.21
C VAL A 89 -41.83 -5.87 -8.63
N LEU A 90 -41.78 -4.65 -9.14
CA LEU A 90 -41.21 -4.34 -10.46
C LEU A 90 -39.74 -4.73 -10.58
N LYS A 91 -38.94 -4.49 -9.53
CA LYS A 91 -37.55 -4.96 -9.50
C LYS A 91 -37.46 -6.49 -9.52
N MET A 92 -38.35 -7.18 -8.76
CA MET A 92 -38.41 -8.64 -8.79
C MET A 92 -38.76 -9.18 -10.18
N ILE A 93 -39.69 -8.53 -10.88
CA ILE A 93 -40.05 -8.90 -12.27
C ILE A 93 -38.86 -8.74 -13.21
N LEU A 94 -38.09 -7.64 -13.07
CA LEU A 94 -37.00 -7.32 -13.96
C LEU A 94 -35.73 -8.10 -13.62
N TYR A 95 -35.42 -8.27 -12.33
CA TYR A 95 -34.11 -8.71 -11.84
C TYR A 95 -34.15 -10.06 -11.12
N GLY A 96 -35.33 -10.53 -10.69
CA GLY A 96 -35.49 -11.78 -9.93
C GLY A 96 -35.55 -11.55 -8.42
N GLY A 97 -35.35 -12.63 -7.66
CA GLY A 97 -35.33 -12.61 -6.21
C GLY A 97 -34.19 -11.71 -5.65
N ALA A 98 -34.27 -11.44 -4.34
CA ALA A 98 -33.23 -10.65 -3.68
C ALA A 98 -31.86 -11.31 -3.85
N LYS A 99 -30.90 -10.58 -4.39
CA LYS A 99 -29.50 -10.99 -4.46
C LYS A 99 -28.68 -10.12 -3.51
N ASN A 100 -27.81 -10.77 -2.77
CA ASN A 100 -26.96 -10.08 -1.82
C ASN A 100 -25.80 -9.39 -2.55
N PRO A 101 -25.33 -8.23 -2.06
CA PRO A 101 -24.15 -7.57 -2.60
C PRO A 101 -22.90 -8.38 -2.30
N VAL A 102 -21.90 -8.25 -3.14
CA VAL A 102 -20.54 -8.70 -2.84
C VAL A 102 -19.88 -7.63 -1.98
N LEU A 103 -19.32 -8.04 -0.85
CA LEU A 103 -18.64 -7.18 0.11
C LEU A 103 -17.13 -7.45 0.05
N VAL A 104 -16.34 -6.38 -0.09
CA VAL A 104 -14.89 -6.41 0.03
C VAL A 104 -14.53 -5.51 1.19
N ASP A 105 -13.88 -6.07 2.20
CA ASP A 105 -13.50 -5.32 3.40
C ASP A 105 -12.39 -4.29 3.09
N PRO A 106 -12.32 -3.22 3.89
CA PRO A 106 -11.30 -2.19 3.72
C PRO A 106 -9.90 -2.74 3.97
N SER A 107 -8.91 -2.14 3.32
CA SER A 107 -7.52 -2.47 3.51
C SER A 107 -6.66 -1.23 3.67
N PHE A 108 -5.52 -1.39 4.32
CA PHE A 108 -4.56 -0.33 4.53
C PHE A 108 -3.17 -0.79 4.13
N ASP A 109 -2.49 0.02 3.35
CA ASP A 109 -1.11 -0.21 2.93
C ASP A 109 -0.23 1.03 3.17
N CYS A 110 1.07 0.76 3.28
CA CYS A 110 2.08 1.77 3.42
C CYS A 110 3.17 1.50 2.38
N GLU A 111 3.24 2.34 1.36
CA GLU A 111 4.24 2.25 0.30
C GLU A 111 5.45 3.09 0.67
N ILE A 112 6.58 2.43 0.91
CA ILE A 112 7.84 3.08 1.26
C ILE A 112 8.66 3.30 0.00
N ILE A 113 9.29 4.48 -0.10
CA ILE A 113 10.03 4.90 -1.30
C ILE A 113 11.55 4.74 -1.18
N GLN A 114 12.05 4.33 -0.01
CA GLN A 114 13.47 4.09 0.22
C GLN A 114 13.72 2.71 0.82
N PRO A 115 14.98 2.21 0.83
CA PRO A 115 15.33 0.95 1.48
C PRO A 115 14.95 0.94 2.96
N LEU A 116 14.39 -0.15 3.46
CA LEU A 116 14.03 -0.33 4.88
C LEU A 116 15.24 -0.70 5.75
N PHE A 117 16.37 -0.06 5.49
CA PHE A 117 17.56 -0.13 6.34
C PHE A 117 18.31 1.20 6.32
N GLY A 118 19.02 1.49 7.39
CA GLY A 118 19.82 2.71 7.55
C GLY A 118 21.03 2.48 8.44
N VAL A 119 21.85 3.49 8.61
CA VAL A 119 23.08 3.42 9.44
C VAL A 119 22.69 3.48 10.93
N TYR A 120 23.16 2.51 11.71
CA TYR A 120 23.03 2.52 13.16
C TYR A 120 23.54 3.83 13.78
N GLY A 121 22.76 4.40 14.68
CA GLY A 121 23.08 5.65 15.36
C GLY A 121 22.89 6.92 14.53
N ALA A 122 22.57 6.79 13.24
CA ALA A 122 22.30 7.94 12.39
C ALA A 122 20.81 8.34 12.41
N LEU A 123 20.53 9.53 11.92
CA LEU A 123 19.18 9.97 11.57
C LEU A 123 18.72 9.19 10.33
N TYR A 124 17.53 8.61 10.42
CA TYR A 124 16.88 7.96 9.30
C TYR A 124 15.51 8.60 9.06
N THR A 125 15.27 9.11 7.86
CA THR A 125 13.98 9.71 7.49
C THR A 125 13.16 8.72 6.70
N LEU A 126 12.12 8.15 7.31
CA LEU A 126 11.17 7.27 6.66
C LEU A 126 10.17 8.08 5.85
N LYS A 127 10.11 7.84 4.53
CA LYS A 127 9.19 8.52 3.61
C LYS A 127 8.37 7.51 2.85
N GLY A 128 7.10 7.86 2.61
CA GLY A 128 6.21 7.00 1.88
C GLY A 128 4.82 7.58 1.73
N ALA A 129 3.90 6.75 1.25
CA ALA A 129 2.49 7.06 1.13
C ALA A 129 1.64 6.04 1.90
N LEU A 130 0.76 6.56 2.75
CA LEU A 130 -0.27 5.80 3.44
C LEU A 130 -1.46 5.69 2.50
N LYS A 131 -1.90 4.46 2.21
CA LYS A 131 -2.97 4.18 1.24
C LYS A 131 -4.09 3.42 1.93
N PHE A 132 -5.28 4.00 1.95
CA PHE A 132 -6.47 3.36 2.48
C PHE A 132 -7.43 3.03 1.36
N ASP A 133 -7.75 1.75 1.22
CA ASP A 133 -8.84 1.28 0.38
C ASP A 133 -10.07 1.09 1.27
N ARG A 134 -11.14 1.80 0.95
CA ARG A 134 -12.41 1.72 1.70
C ARG A 134 -13.13 0.39 1.55
N GLY A 135 -12.63 -0.49 0.67
CA GLY A 135 -13.37 -1.67 0.26
C GLY A 135 -14.62 -1.30 -0.55
N SER A 136 -15.39 -2.30 -0.93
CA SER A 136 -16.54 -2.07 -1.80
C SER A 136 -17.79 -2.84 -1.38
N ILE A 137 -18.93 -2.27 -1.70
CA ILE A 137 -20.25 -2.90 -1.69
C ILE A 137 -20.66 -2.96 -3.15
N THR A 138 -20.64 -4.14 -3.76
CA THR A 138 -21.00 -4.31 -5.17
C THR A 138 -22.33 -5.03 -5.26
N PRO A 139 -23.45 -4.32 -5.47
CA PRO A 139 -24.74 -4.94 -5.68
C PRO A 139 -24.81 -5.58 -7.06
N ASP A 140 -25.68 -6.57 -7.23
CA ASP A 140 -25.94 -7.21 -8.53
C ASP A 140 -26.50 -6.19 -9.55
N TYR A 141 -27.26 -5.22 -9.05
CA TYR A 141 -27.82 -4.09 -9.83
C TYR A 141 -27.78 -2.81 -9.01
N GLY A 142 -27.43 -1.71 -9.65
CA GLY A 142 -27.41 -0.39 -9.02
C GLY A 142 -26.01 0.17 -8.86
N THR A 143 -25.89 1.18 -8.02
CA THR A 143 -24.62 1.88 -7.79
C THR A 143 -23.83 1.15 -6.71
N SER A 144 -22.55 0.90 -6.96
CA SER A 144 -21.63 0.40 -5.94
C SER A 144 -21.43 1.44 -4.85
N GLY A 145 -21.30 0.97 -3.61
CA GLY A 145 -20.99 1.76 -2.42
C GLY A 145 -19.62 1.42 -1.85
N PHE A 146 -19.31 2.03 -0.72
CA PHE A 146 -18.06 1.80 0.00
C PHE A 146 -18.32 1.05 1.30
N ARG A 147 -17.48 0.03 1.55
CA ARG A 147 -17.59 -0.82 2.74
C ARG A 147 -17.25 -0.05 4.01
N ALA A 148 -16.18 0.77 4.02
CA ALA A 148 -15.83 1.67 5.11
C ALA A 148 -16.08 3.14 4.75
N GLY A 149 -16.25 3.99 5.76
CA GLY A 149 -16.33 5.44 5.62
C GLY A 149 -14.99 6.07 5.20
N LEU A 150 -14.96 7.38 5.04
CA LEU A 150 -13.73 8.10 4.75
C LEU A 150 -12.77 8.05 5.95
N PRO A 151 -11.46 8.02 5.70
CA PRO A 151 -10.50 8.19 6.78
C PRO A 151 -10.57 9.62 7.30
N TYR A 152 -10.41 9.80 8.59
CA TYR A 152 -10.34 11.12 9.20
C TYR A 152 -8.97 11.41 9.80
N LYS A 153 -8.15 10.37 9.99
CA LYS A 153 -6.80 10.49 10.54
C LYS A 153 -5.92 9.33 10.10
N TYR A 154 -4.67 9.63 9.80
CA TYR A 154 -3.59 8.65 9.80
C TYR A 154 -2.63 8.94 10.95
N SER A 155 -1.86 7.94 11.38
CA SER A 155 -0.72 8.12 12.27
C SER A 155 0.45 7.24 11.85
N VAL A 156 1.66 7.74 12.06
CA VAL A 156 2.90 6.96 11.94
C VAL A 156 3.65 7.15 13.25
N ASN A 157 3.74 6.08 14.05
CA ASN A 157 4.06 6.15 15.48
C ASN A 157 3.16 7.17 16.19
N ASP A 158 3.77 8.22 16.77
CA ASP A 158 3.07 9.28 17.53
C ASP A 158 2.70 10.49 16.66
N GLU A 159 3.17 10.55 15.42
CA GLU A 159 2.82 11.62 14.49
C GLU A 159 1.46 11.40 13.86
N ASN A 160 0.59 12.41 13.94
CA ASN A 160 -0.77 12.38 13.45
C ASN A 160 -0.95 13.27 12.22
N TYR A 161 -1.71 12.78 11.25
CA TYR A 161 -2.05 13.48 10.01
C TYR A 161 -3.57 13.48 9.86
N GLU A 162 -4.21 14.63 10.18
CA GLU A 162 -5.64 14.83 9.94
C GLU A 162 -5.92 14.90 8.44
N THR A 163 -6.91 14.16 7.96
CA THR A 163 -7.22 14.09 6.53
C THR A 163 -8.59 13.47 6.25
N GLY A 164 -9.12 13.75 5.07
CA GLY A 164 -10.24 13.02 4.45
C GLY A 164 -9.82 12.29 3.17
N GLU A 165 -8.51 12.30 2.86
CA GLU A 165 -7.96 11.73 1.63
C GLU A 165 -7.62 10.25 1.79
N LEU A 166 -7.79 9.46 0.72
CA LEU A 166 -7.49 8.02 0.71
C LEU A 166 -5.98 7.73 0.63
N ILE A 167 -5.20 8.70 0.18
CA ILE A 167 -3.75 8.62 0.08
C ILE A 167 -3.14 9.82 0.79
N ARG A 168 -2.13 9.56 1.62
CA ARG A 168 -1.43 10.61 2.37
C ARG A 168 0.06 10.35 2.37
N ASP A 169 0.84 11.25 1.79
CA ASP A 169 2.29 11.23 1.92
C ASP A 169 2.71 11.58 3.35
N PHE A 170 3.78 10.95 3.80
CA PHE A 170 4.35 11.20 5.12
C PHE A 170 5.88 11.21 5.07
N SER A 171 6.47 11.83 6.09
CA SER A 171 7.91 11.85 6.35
C SER A 171 8.12 11.83 7.86
N LEU A 172 8.72 10.76 8.37
CA LEU A 172 9.00 10.56 9.79
C LEU A 172 10.50 10.50 10.02
N ASP A 173 11.02 11.36 10.90
CA ASP A 173 12.41 11.34 11.31
C ASP A 173 12.60 10.42 12.51
N ILE A 174 13.44 9.42 12.35
CA ILE A 174 13.85 8.49 13.41
C ILE A 174 15.25 8.88 13.83
N ALA A 175 15.36 9.61 14.93
CA ALA A 175 16.64 9.97 15.50
C ALA A 175 17.31 8.74 16.12
N ASN A 176 18.62 8.56 15.90
CA ASN A 176 19.42 7.49 16.49
C ASN A 176 18.83 6.08 16.20
N LEU A 177 18.84 5.70 14.95
CA LEU A 177 18.38 4.36 14.52
C LEU A 177 19.10 3.29 15.35
N LYS A 178 18.36 2.42 16.02
CA LYS A 178 18.93 1.36 16.86
C LYS A 178 19.52 0.26 16.01
N ALA A 179 20.54 -0.43 16.51
CA ALA A 179 21.07 -1.63 15.86
C ALA A 179 19.97 -2.71 15.75
N GLY A 180 19.90 -3.35 14.60
CA GLY A 180 18.86 -4.37 14.32
C GLY A 180 17.48 -3.73 14.04
N ASN A 181 16.42 -4.38 14.54
CA ASN A 181 15.05 -4.05 14.21
C ASN A 181 14.55 -2.75 14.88
N ASN A 182 13.99 -1.86 14.08
CA ASN A 182 13.28 -0.66 14.51
C ASN A 182 11.86 -0.71 13.96
N LEU A 183 10.90 -0.97 14.85
CA LEU A 183 9.50 -1.10 14.48
C LEU A 183 8.83 0.27 14.42
N VAL A 184 8.18 0.56 13.31
CA VAL A 184 7.34 1.73 13.08
C VAL A 184 5.93 1.24 12.81
N THR A 185 4.94 1.79 13.50
CA THR A 185 3.53 1.42 13.30
C THR A 185 2.83 2.55 12.57
N ALA A 186 2.29 2.23 11.39
CA ALA A 186 1.38 3.10 10.65
C ALA A 186 -0.07 2.69 10.91
N LYS A 187 -0.98 3.65 11.05
CA LYS A 187 -2.41 3.40 11.28
C LYS A 187 -3.26 4.34 10.44
N VAL A 188 -4.44 3.84 10.06
CA VAL A 188 -5.54 4.63 9.51
C VAL A 188 -6.73 4.52 10.44
N TYR A 189 -7.40 5.65 10.68
CA TYR A 189 -8.67 5.74 11.43
C TYR A 189 -9.76 6.18 10.47
N TYR A 190 -10.87 5.45 10.41
CA TYR A 190 -11.93 5.67 9.44
C TYR A 190 -13.30 5.64 10.08
N ASN A 191 -14.23 6.32 9.42
CA ASN A 191 -15.62 6.38 9.84
C ASN A 191 -16.37 5.10 9.47
N GLU A 192 -17.56 4.94 10.06
CA GLU A 192 -18.52 3.89 9.70
C GLU A 192 -18.82 3.92 8.18
N GLY A 193 -18.99 2.75 7.62
CA GLY A 193 -19.30 2.55 6.22
C GLY A 193 -20.77 2.72 5.87
N GLU A 194 -21.08 2.49 4.61
CA GLU A 194 -22.44 2.54 4.11
C GLU A 194 -23.23 1.28 4.48
N GLN A 195 -24.55 1.42 4.64
CA GLN A 195 -25.44 0.27 4.81
C GLN A 195 -25.47 -0.56 3.53
N PRO A 196 -25.02 -1.82 3.56
CA PRO A 196 -25.17 -2.70 2.39
C PRO A 196 -26.65 -2.97 2.12
N LEU A 197 -27.02 -2.92 0.84
CA LEU A 197 -28.39 -3.22 0.41
C LEU A 197 -28.37 -4.37 -0.60
N ASN A 198 -29.35 -5.25 -0.52
CA ASN A 198 -29.56 -6.27 -1.54
C ASN A 198 -30.10 -5.64 -2.86
N SER A 199 -30.25 -6.44 -3.90
CA SER A 199 -30.73 -5.98 -5.22
C SER A 199 -32.14 -5.35 -5.19
N LEU A 200 -32.94 -5.62 -4.17
CA LEU A 200 -34.27 -5.05 -3.97
C LEU A 200 -34.25 -3.77 -3.13
N GLY A 201 -33.12 -3.43 -2.52
CA GLY A 201 -32.94 -2.24 -1.69
C GLY A 201 -33.20 -2.48 -0.21
N ALA A 202 -33.34 -3.74 0.22
CA ALA A 202 -33.44 -4.07 1.64
C ALA A 202 -32.03 -4.18 2.28
N PRO A 203 -31.87 -3.82 3.57
CA PRO A 203 -30.62 -3.96 4.28
C PRO A 203 -30.07 -5.40 4.23
N PHE A 204 -28.76 -5.52 4.07
CA PHE A 204 -28.04 -6.79 4.08
C PHE A 204 -26.84 -6.70 5.03
N GLY A 205 -26.95 -7.31 6.20
CA GLY A 205 -25.97 -7.18 7.28
C GLY A 205 -25.89 -5.76 7.85
N ASP A 206 -24.86 -5.51 8.64
CA ASP A 206 -24.61 -4.22 9.25
C ASP A 206 -23.62 -3.38 8.44
N PRO A 207 -23.63 -2.05 8.56
CA PRO A 207 -22.55 -1.19 8.11
C PRO A 207 -21.21 -1.66 8.68
N TYR A 208 -20.14 -1.47 7.94
CA TYR A 208 -18.80 -1.75 8.48
C TYR A 208 -18.49 -0.71 9.58
N PRO A 209 -18.17 -1.15 10.79
CA PRO A 209 -18.02 -0.22 11.89
C PRO A 209 -16.84 0.74 11.69
N ALA A 210 -16.95 1.94 12.23
CA ALA A 210 -15.80 2.83 12.37
C ALA A 210 -14.69 2.13 13.17
N GLY A 211 -13.44 2.38 12.82
CA GLY A 211 -12.34 1.68 13.46
C GLY A 211 -10.96 2.15 13.02
N GLU A 212 -9.98 1.30 13.27
CA GLU A 212 -8.61 1.48 12.81
C GLU A 212 -8.06 0.22 12.16
N ILE A 213 -7.13 0.40 11.21
CA ILE A 213 -6.29 -0.65 10.66
C ILE A 213 -4.85 -0.22 10.83
N SER A 214 -3.98 -1.14 11.24
CA SER A 214 -2.56 -0.88 11.46
C SER A 214 -1.69 -1.74 10.56
N LYS A 215 -0.51 -1.21 10.23
CA LYS A 215 0.56 -1.90 9.53
C LYS A 215 1.89 -1.62 10.23
N GLU A 216 2.67 -2.66 10.44
CA GLU A 216 4.01 -2.55 10.99
C GLU A 216 5.04 -2.49 9.87
N ILE A 217 6.01 -1.61 10.03
CA ILE A 217 7.15 -1.40 9.12
C ILE A 217 8.39 -1.62 9.96
N ASN A 218 9.22 -2.57 9.54
CA ASN A 218 10.48 -2.84 10.24
C ASN A 218 11.65 -2.23 9.46
N ILE A 219 12.43 -1.38 10.13
CA ILE A 219 13.61 -0.74 9.58
C ILE A 219 14.83 -1.34 10.26
N ILE A 220 15.78 -1.81 9.45
CA ILE A 220 17.01 -2.42 9.95
C ILE A 220 18.06 -1.35 10.18
N GLY A 221 18.51 -1.16 11.43
CA GLY A 221 19.67 -0.37 11.75
C GLY A 221 20.94 -1.18 11.54
N LEU A 222 21.66 -0.90 10.45
CA LEU A 222 22.85 -1.65 10.06
C LEU A 222 24.07 -1.14 10.83
N THR A 223 24.69 -2.05 11.54
CA THR A 223 26.00 -1.83 12.20
C THR A 223 27.13 -1.98 11.18
N ALA A 224 28.35 -1.66 11.61
CA ALA A 224 29.53 -1.96 10.83
C ALA A 224 29.64 -3.46 10.52
N SER A 225 30.21 -3.78 9.38
CA SER A 225 30.68 -5.12 9.03
C SER A 225 32.09 -5.35 9.62
N TYR A 226 32.55 -6.59 9.59
CA TYR A 226 33.90 -6.94 9.96
C TYR A 226 34.54 -7.80 8.86
N SER A 227 35.80 -7.57 8.56
CA SER A 227 36.52 -8.37 7.57
C SER A 227 37.97 -8.63 8.01
N GLY A 228 38.48 -9.80 7.67
CA GLY A 228 39.85 -10.18 8.01
C GLY A 228 40.20 -11.56 7.45
N LEU A 229 41.42 -11.99 7.67
CA LEU A 229 41.86 -13.34 7.36
C LEU A 229 41.44 -14.28 8.47
N ASN A 230 40.94 -15.45 8.10
CA ASN A 230 40.63 -16.47 9.07
C ASN A 230 41.87 -17.32 9.38
N ASN A 231 42.70 -16.91 10.33
CA ASN A 231 43.92 -17.61 10.72
C ASN A 231 43.71 -18.99 11.36
N ASP A 232 42.52 -19.29 11.81
CA ASP A 232 42.15 -20.56 12.43
C ASP A 232 41.55 -21.58 11.46
N TYR A 233 41.44 -21.21 10.17
CA TYR A 233 40.94 -22.12 9.15
C TYR A 233 41.97 -23.23 8.88
N LYS A 234 41.70 -24.42 9.38
CA LYS A 234 42.53 -25.59 9.10
C LYS A 234 41.85 -26.48 8.07
N LYS A 235 42.55 -26.74 6.97
CA LYS A 235 42.05 -27.52 5.84
C LYS A 235 41.49 -28.89 6.17
N ASP A 236 42.05 -29.53 7.20
CA ASP A 236 41.71 -30.92 7.60
C ASP A 236 40.60 -31.00 8.65
N GLU A 237 40.18 -29.89 9.22
CA GLU A 237 39.06 -29.85 10.15
C GLU A 237 37.82 -29.30 9.42
N LEU A 238 37.02 -30.20 8.84
CA LEU A 238 35.62 -29.93 8.46
C LEU A 238 34.80 -29.68 9.73
N SER A 239 35.25 -28.74 10.57
CA SER A 239 34.50 -28.29 11.71
C SER A 239 33.27 -27.54 11.21
N THR A 240 32.10 -28.04 11.55
CA THR A 240 30.83 -27.32 11.38
C THR A 240 30.67 -26.27 12.46
N GLU A 241 31.58 -26.22 13.45
CA GLU A 241 31.57 -25.19 14.48
C GLU A 241 32.20 -23.91 13.94
N LEU A 242 31.48 -22.82 14.09
CA LEU A 242 31.97 -21.46 13.78
C LEU A 242 33.06 -21.12 14.80
N ILE A 243 34.26 -20.88 14.31
CA ILE A 243 35.36 -20.43 15.15
C ILE A 243 35.02 -18.97 15.56
N PRO A 244 35.10 -18.68 16.89
CA PRO A 244 34.91 -17.32 17.35
C PRO A 244 35.91 -16.38 16.67
N ILE A 245 35.41 -15.29 16.14
CA ILE A 245 36.23 -14.26 15.53
C ILE A 245 36.64 -13.30 16.63
N GLU A 246 37.92 -13.30 16.97
CA GLU A 246 38.49 -12.36 17.93
C GLU A 246 38.48 -10.95 17.27
N ASP A 247 38.11 -9.92 18.02
CA ASP A 247 37.97 -8.55 17.49
C ASP A 247 39.29 -7.96 17.00
N GLU A 248 40.42 -8.47 17.48
CA GLU A 248 41.77 -8.04 17.12
C GLU A 248 42.16 -8.41 15.70
N ASP A 249 41.59 -9.48 15.15
CA ASP A 249 41.94 -10.02 13.83
C ASP A 249 41.12 -9.42 12.68
N TYR A 250 40.05 -8.70 12.99
CA TYR A 250 39.11 -8.20 11.99
C TYR A 250 38.99 -6.66 12.01
N GLN A 251 39.15 -6.08 10.82
CA GLN A 251 38.93 -4.64 10.65
C GLN A 251 37.45 -4.33 10.59
N LYS A 252 37.03 -3.34 11.36
CA LYS A 252 35.71 -2.77 11.29
C LYS A 252 35.52 -2.03 9.98
N VAL A 253 34.47 -2.37 9.25
CA VAL A 253 34.16 -1.81 7.93
C VAL A 253 32.89 -0.97 8.03
N GLY A 254 33.00 0.30 7.61
CA GLY A 254 31.87 1.20 7.55
C GLY A 254 30.97 0.93 6.35
N LEU A 255 29.72 1.37 6.47
CA LEU A 255 28.78 1.41 5.37
C LEU A 255 29.15 2.51 4.38
N PHE A 256 28.93 2.28 3.10
CA PHE A 256 29.01 3.31 2.07
C PHE A 256 27.66 3.45 1.36
N GLY A 257 27.38 4.64 0.82
CA GLY A 257 26.21 4.92 0.03
C GLY A 257 26.37 6.22 -0.73
N ASN A 258 25.56 6.43 -1.74
CA ASN A 258 25.45 7.69 -2.43
C ASN A 258 24.29 8.50 -1.85
N GLU A 259 24.51 9.78 -1.54
CA GLU A 259 23.46 10.72 -1.14
C GLU A 259 22.56 10.25 0.02
N GLY A 260 23.13 9.55 1.01
CA GLY A 260 22.39 9.03 2.16
C GLY A 260 21.74 7.67 1.96
N ILE A 261 21.85 7.08 0.77
CA ILE A 261 21.41 5.71 0.51
C ILE A 261 22.55 4.76 0.83
N VAL A 262 22.31 3.82 1.73
CA VAL A 262 23.27 2.77 2.06
C VAL A 262 23.29 1.77 0.90
N SER A 263 24.43 1.66 0.23
CA SER A 263 24.60 0.74 -0.91
C SER A 263 25.35 -0.55 -0.54
N GLY A 264 26.12 -0.56 0.53
CA GLY A 264 26.87 -1.73 0.95
C GLY A 264 28.10 -1.47 1.82
N TYR A 265 29.05 -2.41 1.73
CA TYR A 265 30.32 -2.37 2.46
C TYR A 265 31.49 -2.45 1.49
N GLN A 266 32.49 -1.60 1.68
CA GLN A 266 33.71 -1.63 0.86
C GLN A 266 34.87 -2.08 1.73
N ILE A 267 35.52 -3.15 1.35
CA ILE A 267 36.67 -3.71 2.05
C ILE A 267 37.92 -3.69 1.19
N LYS A 268 39.07 -3.58 1.85
CA LYS A 268 40.37 -3.87 1.25
C LYS A 268 40.74 -5.31 1.61
N VAL A 269 40.85 -6.16 0.60
CA VAL A 269 41.25 -7.54 0.76
C VAL A 269 42.76 -7.61 0.56
N PRO A 270 43.53 -8.11 1.54
CA PRO A 270 44.96 -8.35 1.38
C PRO A 270 45.21 -9.47 0.36
N GLU A 271 46.49 -9.64 -0.01
CA GLU A 271 46.88 -10.74 -0.89
C GLU A 271 46.49 -12.09 -0.26
N MET A 272 45.70 -12.86 -0.99
CA MET A 272 45.22 -14.19 -0.59
C MET A 272 46.00 -15.24 -1.38
N VAL A 273 47.07 -15.75 -0.82
CA VAL A 273 47.92 -16.77 -1.45
C VAL A 273 47.73 -18.15 -0.84
N ASP A 274 47.07 -18.25 0.29
CA ASP A 274 46.96 -19.44 1.11
C ASP A 274 45.51 -19.91 1.22
N LEU A 275 45.25 -21.17 0.90
CA LEU A 275 43.96 -21.83 1.04
C LEU A 275 43.53 -21.98 2.52
N GLU A 276 44.51 -21.98 3.44
CA GLU A 276 44.26 -22.17 4.86
C GLU A 276 43.78 -20.91 5.56
N ASN A 277 43.95 -19.73 4.92
CA ASN A 277 43.56 -18.43 5.46
C ASN A 277 42.67 -17.65 4.49
N PRO A 278 41.43 -18.06 4.24
CA PRO A 278 40.53 -17.32 3.38
C PRO A 278 40.12 -15.98 4.01
N GLN A 279 39.90 -15.01 3.16
CA GLN A 279 39.26 -13.76 3.61
C GLN A 279 37.85 -14.04 4.10
N THR A 280 37.55 -13.58 5.27
CA THR A 280 36.21 -13.65 5.88
C THR A 280 35.57 -12.26 5.94
N ILE A 281 34.26 -12.20 5.76
CA ILE A 281 33.45 -11.02 6.02
C ILE A 281 32.25 -11.40 6.90
N LEU A 282 31.94 -10.55 7.87
CA LEU A 282 30.73 -10.62 8.69
C LEU A 282 29.79 -9.49 8.26
N LEU A 283 28.62 -9.85 7.76
CA LEU A 283 27.57 -8.91 7.41
C LEU A 283 26.43 -8.98 8.41
N PRO A 284 25.91 -7.85 8.93
CA PRO A 284 24.78 -7.87 9.84
C PRO A 284 23.60 -8.62 9.24
N ASP A 285 22.87 -9.35 10.06
CA ASP A 285 21.62 -9.99 9.62
C ASP A 285 20.55 -8.94 9.28
N GLY A 286 19.59 -9.31 8.44
CA GLY A 286 18.55 -8.41 7.94
C GLY A 286 18.78 -7.90 6.52
N VAL A 287 20.00 -8.10 6.00
CA VAL A 287 20.34 -7.80 4.61
C VAL A 287 20.95 -9.03 3.94
N LYS A 288 20.87 -9.04 2.61
CA LYS A 288 21.56 -10.05 1.79
C LYS A 288 22.46 -9.39 0.76
N ILE A 289 23.48 -10.12 0.31
CA ILE A 289 24.37 -9.66 -0.74
C ILE A 289 23.56 -9.64 -2.05
N HIS A 290 23.48 -8.46 -2.66
CA HIS A 290 22.87 -8.28 -3.99
C HIS A 290 23.90 -8.59 -5.11
N GLY A 291 25.16 -8.23 -4.85
CA GLY A 291 26.25 -8.46 -5.78
C GLY A 291 27.59 -8.01 -5.20
N ILE A 292 28.66 -8.41 -5.86
CA ILE A 292 30.03 -8.05 -5.47
C ILE A 292 30.70 -7.36 -6.64
N GLN A 293 31.38 -6.26 -6.36
CA GLN A 293 32.23 -5.55 -7.30
C GLN A 293 33.68 -5.61 -6.83
N SER A 294 34.60 -5.71 -7.77
CA SER A 294 36.04 -5.58 -7.55
C SER A 294 36.57 -4.33 -8.22
N TRP A 295 37.63 -3.73 -7.67
CA TRP A 295 38.28 -2.59 -8.28
C TRP A 295 39.26 -3.02 -9.38
N ASP A 296 39.03 -2.51 -10.59
CA ASP A 296 39.98 -2.71 -11.72
C ASP A 296 40.99 -1.56 -11.74
N MET A 297 42.21 -1.83 -11.25
CA MET A 297 43.27 -0.82 -11.20
C MET A 297 43.68 -0.32 -12.60
N ASN A 298 43.49 -1.12 -13.64
CA ASN A 298 43.86 -0.72 -14.99
C ASN A 298 42.86 0.24 -15.62
N LYS A 299 41.59 0.06 -15.27
CA LYS A 299 40.49 0.91 -15.77
C LYS A 299 40.16 2.05 -14.83
N GLY A 300 40.60 1.98 -13.55
CA GLY A 300 40.21 2.94 -12.54
C GLY A 300 38.69 2.91 -12.28
N ALA A 301 38.09 1.74 -12.34
CA ALA A 301 36.63 1.55 -12.24
C ALA A 301 36.26 0.31 -11.46
N TRP A 302 35.05 0.32 -10.91
CA TRP A 302 34.44 -0.84 -10.30
C TRP A 302 33.80 -1.73 -11.36
N ASN A 303 34.20 -2.98 -11.40
CA ASN A 303 33.61 -4.01 -12.27
C ASN A 303 32.87 -5.04 -11.43
N TRP A 304 31.86 -5.65 -12.02
CA TRP A 304 31.23 -6.81 -11.40
C TRP A 304 32.25 -7.95 -11.26
N PHE A 305 32.25 -8.56 -10.08
CA PHE A 305 33.13 -9.69 -9.80
C PHE A 305 32.66 -10.91 -10.62
N TYR A 306 33.47 -11.35 -11.58
CA TYR A 306 33.15 -12.41 -12.53
C TYR A 306 31.93 -12.18 -13.46
N GLY A 307 31.85 -11.03 -14.11
CA GLY A 307 30.94 -10.80 -15.23
C GLY A 307 30.21 -9.47 -15.16
N ASP A 308 29.42 -9.17 -16.19
CA ASP A 308 28.71 -7.90 -16.34
C ASP A 308 27.50 -7.77 -15.40
N ASN A 309 27.06 -8.90 -14.81
CA ASN A 309 26.03 -8.96 -13.77
C ASN A 309 26.42 -10.06 -12.79
N ALA A 310 26.83 -9.69 -11.57
CA ALA A 310 27.01 -10.67 -10.51
C ALA A 310 25.62 -11.17 -10.06
N GLU A 311 25.14 -12.25 -10.66
CA GLU A 311 23.95 -12.94 -10.20
C GLU A 311 24.16 -13.44 -8.76
N GLU A 312 23.09 -13.56 -8.01
CA GLU A 312 23.13 -14.08 -6.62
C GLU A 312 23.86 -15.43 -6.51
N THR A 313 23.76 -16.25 -7.55
CA THR A 313 24.42 -17.55 -7.63
C THR A 313 25.95 -17.43 -7.63
N ILE A 314 26.54 -16.56 -8.46
CA ILE A 314 28.00 -16.33 -8.52
C ILE A 314 28.49 -15.77 -7.19
N THR A 315 27.73 -14.88 -6.59
CA THR A 315 28.03 -14.32 -5.27
C THR A 315 28.04 -15.42 -4.20
N ALA A 316 27.06 -16.31 -4.22
CA ALA A 316 26.96 -17.43 -3.26
C ALA A 316 28.07 -18.48 -3.45
N GLU A 317 28.55 -18.67 -4.69
CA GLU A 317 29.65 -19.61 -4.98
C GLU A 317 31.03 -19.02 -4.64
N SER A 318 31.21 -17.69 -4.81
CA SER A 318 32.49 -17.02 -4.53
C SER A 318 32.70 -16.72 -3.04
N TRP A 319 31.62 -16.51 -2.31
CA TRP A 319 31.62 -16.26 -0.86
C TRP A 319 30.66 -17.23 -0.16
N ILE A 320 31.25 -18.27 0.42
CA ILE A 320 30.49 -19.37 1.04
C ILE A 320 29.98 -18.92 2.39
N ASN A 321 28.66 -19.00 2.59
CA ASN A 321 28.05 -18.77 3.90
C ASN A 321 28.43 -19.91 4.86
N LYS A 322 29.08 -19.55 5.96
CA LYS A 322 29.55 -20.45 7.03
C LYS A 322 28.65 -20.42 8.28
N GLY A 323 27.48 -19.78 8.19
CA GLY A 323 26.52 -19.68 9.28
C GLY A 323 26.53 -18.30 9.94
N VAL A 324 26.15 -18.22 11.21
CA VAL A 324 25.96 -16.99 11.95
C VAL A 324 26.93 -16.84 13.13
N VAL A 325 27.29 -15.60 13.43
CA VAL A 325 28.10 -15.22 14.59
C VAL A 325 27.37 -14.09 15.31
N GLU A 326 27.36 -14.10 16.64
CA GLU A 326 26.84 -12.97 17.43
C GLU A 326 28.02 -12.11 17.93
N LYS A 327 27.84 -10.79 17.81
CA LYS A 327 28.74 -9.79 18.38
C LYS A 327 27.95 -8.77 19.21
N ASP A 328 28.51 -8.38 20.33
CA ASP A 328 27.95 -7.27 21.09
C ASP A 328 28.29 -5.95 20.41
N VAL A 329 27.26 -5.13 20.18
CA VAL A 329 27.41 -3.76 19.67
C VAL A 329 26.71 -2.84 20.65
N ASP A 330 27.47 -2.11 21.43
CA ASP A 330 27.00 -1.18 22.46
C ASP A 330 26.01 -1.82 23.46
N GLY A 331 26.27 -3.06 23.87
CA GLY A 331 25.44 -3.82 24.81
C GLY A 331 24.25 -4.52 24.17
N VAL A 332 24.16 -4.53 22.84
CA VAL A 332 23.11 -5.23 22.08
C VAL A 332 23.72 -6.37 21.28
N PRO A 333 23.30 -7.64 21.48
CA PRO A 333 23.77 -8.76 20.69
C PRO A 333 23.23 -8.64 19.25
N ILE A 334 24.12 -8.49 18.29
CA ILE A 334 23.78 -8.41 16.86
C ILE A 334 24.26 -9.68 16.18
N THR A 335 23.36 -10.29 15.42
CA THR A 335 23.66 -11.46 14.59
C THR A 335 24.31 -11.01 13.28
N TYR A 336 25.38 -11.69 12.91
CA TYR A 336 26.09 -11.52 11.66
C TYR A 336 26.09 -12.81 10.86
N ASN A 337 25.91 -12.71 9.55
CA ASN A 337 26.16 -13.80 8.62
C ASN A 337 27.64 -13.81 8.26
N ARG A 338 28.31 -14.95 8.41
CA ARG A 338 29.71 -15.14 8.06
C ARG A 338 29.83 -15.68 6.64
N PHE A 339 30.69 -15.05 5.83
CA PHE A 339 31.02 -15.48 4.50
C PHE A 339 32.54 -15.60 4.37
N ASP A 340 33.00 -16.78 3.91
CA ASP A 340 34.40 -17.02 3.61
C ASP A 340 34.60 -17.06 2.09
N TYR A 341 35.67 -16.42 1.60
CA TYR A 341 36.00 -16.44 0.19
C TYR A 341 36.38 -17.85 -0.28
N ASN A 342 35.80 -18.26 -1.41
CA ASN A 342 36.04 -19.59 -1.97
C ASN A 342 37.31 -19.60 -2.85
N ILE A 343 38.47 -19.59 -2.20
CA ILE A 343 39.77 -19.60 -2.88
C ILE A 343 40.03 -20.90 -3.66
N GLU A 344 39.43 -22.02 -3.27
CA GLU A 344 39.56 -23.31 -3.98
C GLU A 344 38.99 -23.24 -5.39
N THR A 345 37.86 -22.58 -5.55
CA THR A 345 37.19 -22.45 -6.86
C THR A 345 37.69 -21.27 -7.67
N TYR A 346 37.95 -20.14 -7.02
CA TYR A 346 38.28 -18.88 -7.71
C TYR A 346 39.74 -18.52 -7.68
N GLY A 347 40.59 -19.31 -6.98
CA GLY A 347 42.03 -19.16 -6.92
C GLY A 347 42.53 -18.05 -6.02
N ALA A 348 43.86 -18.01 -5.88
CA ALA A 348 44.53 -16.96 -5.12
C ALA A 348 44.33 -15.58 -5.77
N MET A 349 44.23 -14.55 -4.94
CA MET A 349 43.99 -13.18 -5.37
C MET A 349 45.02 -12.24 -4.72
N GLY A 350 45.58 -11.33 -5.52
CA GLY A 350 46.37 -10.23 -4.98
C GLY A 350 45.56 -9.23 -4.19
N GLU A 351 46.24 -8.30 -3.54
CA GLU A 351 45.60 -7.21 -2.83
C GLU A 351 44.60 -6.47 -3.74
N ASN A 352 43.35 -6.34 -3.29
CA ASN A 352 42.31 -5.66 -4.04
C ASN A 352 41.22 -5.04 -3.13
N TYR A 353 40.38 -4.20 -3.74
CA TYR A 353 39.20 -3.64 -3.06
C TYR A 353 37.95 -4.28 -3.60
N PHE A 354 37.02 -4.60 -2.69
CA PHE A 354 35.70 -5.15 -3.00
C PHE A 354 34.59 -4.30 -2.42
N ARG A 355 33.48 -4.28 -3.15
CA ARG A 355 32.21 -3.74 -2.66
C ARG A 355 31.20 -4.87 -2.59
N PHE A 356 30.63 -5.04 -1.41
CA PHE A 356 29.49 -5.93 -1.15
C PHE A 356 28.23 -5.08 -1.20
N LEU A 357 27.54 -5.11 -2.33
CA LEU A 357 26.26 -4.43 -2.48
C LEU A 357 25.20 -5.23 -1.76
N ILE A 358 24.38 -4.56 -0.95
CA ILE A 358 23.37 -5.17 -0.12
C ILE A 358 21.96 -4.76 -0.55
N LYS A 359 21.01 -5.64 -0.33
CA LYS A 359 19.58 -5.40 -0.45
C LYS A 359 18.83 -5.97 0.74
N GLU A 360 17.58 -5.60 0.90
CA GLU A 360 16.68 -6.19 1.88
C GLU A 360 16.60 -7.72 1.72
N LYS A 361 16.41 -8.40 2.86
CA LYS A 361 16.36 -9.87 2.95
C LYS A 361 15.04 -10.43 2.42
#